data_0090342df8fb801a4b034a3db52c1176
#
_entry.id   0090342df8fb801a4b034a3db52c1176
#
_cell.length_a   1.000
_cell.length_b   1.000
_cell.length_c   1.000
_cell.angle_alpha   90.00
_cell.angle_beta   90.00
_cell.angle_gamma   90.00
#
_symmetry.space_group_name_H-M   'P 1'
#
loop_
_entity.id
_entity.type
_entity.pdbx_description
1 polymer ?
#
loop_
_entity_poly.entity_id
_entity_poly.type
_entity_poly.pdbx_seq_one_letter_code
_entity_poly.pdbx_strand_id
1 'polypeptide(L)'
;MNSRERVVYGWRPMLAFSEADIWAMVRDTGVPRHVCYEMGCERLSCAGCIFSRDHELKIEMRENPAIFEALDRLEVESGYTMSMSGKRIRDRIK
;
A
#
# COMPACT_ATOMS: atom_id res chain seq x y z
N MET A 1 -0.97 22.24 14.19
CA MET A 1 -2.16 22.47 15.01
C MET A 1 -1.75 23.19 16.29
N ASN A 2 -2.40 24.27 16.62
CA ASN A 2 -2.14 25.04 17.82
C ASN A 2 -3.33 24.95 18.77
N SER A 3 -3.07 24.79 20.05
CA SER A 3 -4.08 24.89 21.11
C SER A 3 -3.64 25.97 22.13
N ARG A 4 -4.52 26.30 23.07
CA ARG A 4 -4.19 27.27 24.13
C ARG A 4 -3.02 26.81 24.99
N GLU A 5 -2.79 25.51 25.09
CA GLU A 5 -1.82 24.92 26.01
C GLU A 5 -0.56 24.41 25.32
N ARG A 6 -0.58 24.25 24.00
CA ARG A 6 0.57 23.73 23.26
C ARG A 6 0.62 24.18 21.81
N VAL A 7 1.81 24.24 21.28
CA VAL A 7 2.09 24.48 19.85
C VAL A 7 2.69 23.20 19.27
N VAL A 8 2.16 22.75 18.15
CA VAL A 8 2.65 21.57 17.44
C VAL A 8 3.18 22.01 16.08
N TYR A 9 4.42 21.59 15.78
CA TYR A 9 5.07 21.86 14.50
C TYR A 9 5.11 20.59 13.66
N GLY A 10 4.80 20.70 12.38
CA GLY A 10 5.01 19.63 11.41
C GLY A 10 6.32 19.86 10.66
N TRP A 11 7.22 18.87 10.68
CA TRP A 11 8.47 18.93 9.93
C TRP A 11 8.41 17.92 8.78
N ARG A 12 8.60 18.41 7.57
CA ARG A 12 8.55 17.62 6.34
C ARG A 12 9.83 17.84 5.53
N PRO A 13 10.94 17.20 5.91
CA PRO A 13 12.24 17.47 5.29
C PRO A 13 12.31 17.14 3.81
N MET A 14 11.46 16.21 3.32
CA MET A 14 11.48 15.74 1.94
C MET A 14 10.47 16.47 1.04
N LEU A 15 9.79 17.49 1.54
CA LEU A 15 8.70 18.15 0.81
C LEU A 15 9.13 18.75 -0.54
N ALA A 16 10.36 19.25 -0.62
CA ALA A 16 10.90 19.87 -1.82
C ALA A 16 11.47 18.87 -2.85
N PHE A 17 11.51 17.59 -2.51
CA PHE A 17 12.07 16.55 -3.39
C PHE A 17 10.98 15.89 -4.22
N SER A 18 11.28 15.59 -5.49
CA SER A 18 10.43 14.75 -6.33
C SER A 18 10.59 13.27 -5.93
N GLU A 19 9.66 12.43 -6.37
CA GLU A 19 9.78 10.98 -6.19
C GLU A 19 11.07 10.44 -6.83
N ALA A 20 11.41 10.93 -8.02
CA ALA A 20 12.66 10.55 -8.69
C ALA A 20 13.90 10.92 -7.88
N ASP A 21 13.90 12.09 -7.21
CA ASP A 21 14.98 12.50 -6.34
C ASP A 21 15.14 11.57 -5.15
N ILE A 22 14.05 11.13 -4.55
CA ILE A 22 14.04 10.20 -3.42
C ILE A 22 14.60 8.85 -3.83
N TRP A 23 14.18 8.31 -4.97
CA TRP A 23 14.72 7.05 -5.48
C TRP A 23 16.20 7.14 -5.82
N ALA A 24 16.65 8.28 -6.34
CA ALA A 24 18.07 8.52 -6.58
C ALA A 24 18.87 8.50 -5.26
N MET A 25 18.38 9.12 -4.22
CA MET A 25 19.03 9.10 -2.90
C MET A 25 19.07 7.69 -2.30
N VAL A 26 18.01 6.91 -2.42
CA VAL A 26 17.99 5.50 -1.98
C VAL A 26 19.06 4.70 -2.70
N ARG A 27 19.18 4.88 -4.01
CA ARG A 27 20.18 4.22 -4.83
C ARG A 27 21.61 4.60 -4.43
N ASP A 28 21.84 5.91 -4.27
CA ASP A 28 23.16 6.47 -3.99
C ASP A 28 23.68 6.12 -2.59
N THR A 29 22.78 6.01 -1.62
CA THR A 29 23.12 5.64 -0.24
C THR A 29 23.29 4.13 -0.04
N GLY A 30 22.86 3.32 -0.99
CA GLY A 30 22.90 1.86 -0.89
C GLY A 30 21.94 1.26 0.12
N VAL A 31 20.95 2.01 0.59
CA VAL A 31 19.93 1.50 1.49
C VAL A 31 19.03 0.51 0.72
N PRO A 32 18.83 -0.72 1.24
CA PRO A 32 17.95 -1.67 0.57
C PRO A 32 16.50 -1.21 0.61
N ARG A 33 15.81 -1.34 -0.52
CA ARG A 33 14.37 -1.09 -0.59
C ARG A 33 13.58 -2.35 -0.34
N HIS A 34 12.30 -2.21 0.01
CA HIS A 34 11.45 -3.35 0.25
C HIS A 34 11.31 -4.22 -1.01
N VAL A 35 11.31 -5.52 -0.82
CA VAL A 35 11.28 -6.52 -1.90
C VAL A 35 10.07 -6.39 -2.84
N CYS A 36 8.97 -5.83 -2.39
CA CYS A 36 7.78 -5.65 -3.22
C CYS A 36 8.03 -4.81 -4.47
N TYR A 37 8.97 -3.87 -4.42
CA TYR A 37 9.35 -3.08 -5.59
C TYR A 37 10.04 -3.93 -6.66
N GLU A 38 10.77 -4.96 -6.26
CA GLU A 38 11.37 -5.92 -7.18
C GLU A 38 10.31 -6.86 -7.80
N MET A 39 9.18 -7.05 -7.12
CA MET A 39 8.07 -7.86 -7.59
C MET A 39 7.13 -7.11 -8.55
N GLY A 40 7.33 -5.80 -8.72
CA GLY A 40 6.52 -4.98 -9.61
C GLY A 40 5.54 -4.05 -8.94
N CYS A 41 5.57 -3.92 -7.61
CA CYS A 41 4.76 -2.93 -6.91
C CYS A 41 5.35 -1.53 -7.12
N GLU A 42 4.50 -0.58 -7.45
CA GLU A 42 4.91 0.81 -7.59
C GLU A 42 4.93 1.54 -6.26
N ARG A 43 4.20 0.99 -5.29
CA ARG A 43 4.03 1.61 -3.98
C ARG A 43 3.98 0.53 -2.90
N LEU A 44 4.63 0.81 -1.77
CA LEU A 44 4.56 -0.05 -0.59
C LEU A 44 3.29 0.25 0.20
N SER A 45 2.50 -0.78 0.47
CA SER A 45 1.30 -0.70 1.31
C SER A 45 1.11 -2.00 2.08
N CYS A 46 0.12 -2.03 2.96
CA CYS A 46 -0.25 -3.26 3.67
C CYS A 46 -0.81 -4.29 2.68
N ALA A 47 -0.54 -5.56 2.92
CA ALA A 47 -1.13 -6.64 2.13
C ALA A 47 -2.67 -6.57 2.20
N GLY A 48 -3.33 -6.50 1.05
CA GLY A 48 -4.78 -6.34 0.99
C GLY A 48 -5.26 -4.92 1.26
N CYS A 49 -4.43 -3.91 1.05
CA CYS A 49 -4.82 -2.51 1.21
C CYS A 49 -5.96 -2.15 0.24
N ILE A 50 -6.97 -1.42 0.74
CA ILE A 50 -8.10 -0.98 -0.09
C ILE A 50 -7.71 -0.04 -1.22
N PHE A 51 -6.56 0.62 -1.11
CA PHE A 51 -6.01 1.53 -2.12
C PHE A 51 -5.05 0.85 -3.08
N SER A 52 -4.77 -0.44 -2.94
CA SER A 52 -3.92 -1.17 -3.86
C SER A 52 -4.57 -1.28 -5.23
N ARG A 53 -3.77 -1.11 -6.28
CA ARG A 53 -4.21 -1.37 -7.65
C ARG A 53 -4.33 -2.87 -7.88
N ASP A 54 -5.05 -3.27 -8.92
CA ASP A 54 -5.30 -4.69 -9.17
C ASP A 54 -4.02 -5.51 -9.35
N HIS A 55 -3.02 -4.97 -10.06
CA HIS A 55 -1.75 -5.67 -10.26
C HIS A 55 -0.93 -5.79 -8.95
N GLU A 56 -0.97 -4.78 -8.10
CA GLU A 56 -0.33 -4.83 -6.78
C GLU A 56 -1.04 -5.80 -5.86
N LEU A 57 -2.37 -5.75 -5.85
CA LEU A 57 -3.20 -6.66 -5.06
C LEU A 57 -2.96 -8.12 -5.45
N LYS A 58 -2.80 -8.39 -6.74
CA LYS A 58 -2.45 -9.72 -7.24
C LYS A 58 -1.13 -10.23 -6.67
N ILE A 59 -0.11 -9.37 -6.63
CA ILE A 59 1.19 -9.69 -6.04
C ILE A 59 1.05 -9.93 -4.54
N GLU A 60 0.39 -9.02 -3.83
CA GLU A 60 0.17 -9.08 -2.39
C GLU A 60 -0.53 -10.38 -1.97
N MET A 61 -1.58 -10.76 -2.69
CA MET A 61 -2.35 -11.95 -2.37
C MET A 61 -1.64 -13.24 -2.75
N ARG A 62 -0.84 -13.23 -3.81
CA ARG A 62 0.01 -14.35 -4.18
C ARG A 62 1.05 -14.66 -3.10
N GLU A 63 1.64 -13.61 -2.53
CA GLU A 63 2.66 -13.74 -1.48
C GLU A 63 2.04 -13.98 -0.10
N ASN A 64 0.75 -13.71 0.07
CA ASN A 64 0.04 -13.83 1.35
C ASN A 64 -1.29 -14.59 1.18
N PRO A 65 -1.26 -15.87 0.82
CA PRO A 65 -2.49 -16.62 0.52
C PRO A 65 -3.47 -16.73 1.69
N ALA A 66 -2.97 -16.77 2.93
CA ALA A 66 -3.84 -16.81 4.11
C ALA A 66 -4.63 -15.51 4.28
N ILE A 67 -4.02 -14.36 3.96
CA ILE A 67 -4.71 -13.07 3.98
C ILE A 67 -5.77 -13.02 2.88
N PHE A 68 -5.43 -13.51 1.69
CA PHE A 68 -6.38 -13.62 0.59
C PHE A 68 -7.63 -14.42 0.98
N GLU A 69 -7.45 -15.60 1.55
CA GLU A 69 -8.55 -16.46 1.96
C GLU A 69 -9.40 -15.79 3.05
N ALA A 70 -8.79 -15.12 4.00
CA ALA A 70 -9.49 -14.40 5.06
C ALA A 70 -10.35 -13.26 4.49
N LEU A 71 -9.79 -12.45 3.59
CA LEU A 71 -10.50 -11.34 2.95
C LEU A 71 -11.64 -11.83 2.04
N ASP A 72 -11.38 -12.86 1.25
CA ASP A 72 -12.41 -13.45 0.38
C ASP A 72 -13.59 -13.99 1.20
N ARG A 73 -13.31 -14.66 2.31
CA ARG A 73 -14.33 -15.15 3.23
C ARG A 73 -15.13 -14.01 3.85
N LEU A 74 -14.47 -12.97 4.31
CA LEU A 74 -15.13 -11.80 4.88
C LEU A 74 -16.07 -11.12 3.88
N GLU A 75 -15.67 -11.02 2.62
CA GLU A 75 -16.54 -10.49 1.57
C GLU A 75 -17.80 -11.34 1.37
N VAL A 76 -17.64 -12.67 1.40
CA VAL A 76 -18.77 -13.60 1.28
C VAL A 76 -19.72 -13.48 2.48
N GLU A 77 -19.16 -13.52 3.69
CA GLU A 77 -19.96 -13.52 4.92
C GLU A 77 -20.66 -12.18 5.17
N SER A 78 -20.01 -11.07 4.86
CA SER A 78 -20.57 -9.73 5.08
C SER A 78 -21.51 -9.29 3.96
N GLY A 79 -21.37 -9.83 2.76
CA GLY A 79 -22.10 -9.37 1.58
C GLY A 79 -21.56 -8.05 0.98
N TYR A 80 -20.48 -7.53 1.52
CA TYR A 80 -19.83 -6.32 1.02
C TYR A 80 -18.51 -6.66 0.34
N THR A 81 -18.02 -5.74 -0.49
CA THR A 81 -16.70 -5.85 -1.11
C THR A 81 -15.75 -4.82 -0.53
N MET A 82 -14.48 -5.17 -0.46
CA MET A 82 -13.43 -4.25 -0.07
C MET A 82 -13.29 -3.11 -1.08
N SER A 83 -13.49 -3.39 -2.35
CA SER A 83 -13.42 -2.40 -3.42
C SER A 83 -14.70 -1.57 -3.52
N MET A 84 -14.57 -0.27 -3.71
CA MET A 84 -15.70 0.61 -3.98
C MET A 84 -16.35 0.35 -5.34
N SER A 85 -15.67 -0.36 -6.25
CA SER A 85 -16.22 -0.76 -7.56
C SER A 85 -17.24 -1.90 -7.45
N GLY A 86 -17.36 -2.54 -6.30
CA GLY A 86 -18.20 -3.70 -6.09
C GLY A 86 -17.60 -5.03 -6.57
N LYS A 87 -16.38 -5.00 -7.11
CA LYS A 87 -15.68 -6.23 -7.50
C LYS A 87 -15.11 -6.94 -6.27
N ARG A 88 -15.32 -8.24 -6.20
CA ARG A 88 -14.72 -9.07 -5.16
C ARG A 88 -13.20 -9.16 -5.35
N ILE A 89 -12.48 -9.34 -4.23
CA ILE A 89 -11.02 -9.50 -4.28
C ILE A 89 -10.60 -10.63 -5.22
N ARG A 90 -11.33 -11.73 -5.23
CA ARG A 90 -11.10 -12.87 -6.12
C ARG A 90 -11.11 -12.49 -7.60
N ASP A 91 -11.99 -11.59 -7.99
CA ASP A 91 -12.11 -11.16 -9.39
C ASP A 91 -11.07 -10.11 -9.76
N ARG A 92 -10.62 -9.33 -8.80
CA ARG A 92 -9.58 -8.30 -9.01
C ARG A 92 -8.19 -8.88 -9.24
N ILE A 93 -7.92 -10.07 -8.73
CA ILE A 93 -6.60 -10.72 -8.81
C ILE A 93 -6.48 -11.74 -9.95
N LYS A 94 -7.52 -11.88 -10.75
CA LYS A 94 -7.49 -12.78 -11.91
C LYS A 94 -6.51 -12.33 -12.99
#